data_363d73538ea0f6dc99d2a9fb1c94d206
#
_entry.id   363d73538ea0f6dc99d2a9fb1c94d206
#
_cell.length_a   1.000
_cell.length_b   1.000
_cell.length_c   1.000
_cell.angle_alpha   90.00
_cell.angle_beta   90.00
_cell.angle_gamma   90.00
#
_symmetry.space_group_name_H-M   'P 1'
#
loop_
_entity.id
_entity.type
_entity.pdbx_description
1 polymer ?
#
loop_
_entity_poly.entity_id
_entity_poly.type
_entity_poly.pdbx_seq_one_letter_code
_entity_poly.pdbx_strand_id
1 'polypeptide(L)'
;MTSAGGNTRVAELIASLARDVADFPKPGVQFKDLTPVFADRHGFAAVTDALADVASGADLVAGIDSRGFLVAAGVATRLGTGVLAIRKPGKLPPPVLAERYDLEYGSAILEIPADGIDLAGRAVVVIDDVLATGGSIGAAARLLERAGAHVTAAAVVVELVGLGGREAVAPLPVHSLSRT
;
A
#
# COMPACT_ATOMS: atom_id res chain seq x y z
N MET A 1 -21.30 8.73 -0.29
CA MET A 1 -21.87 7.47 -0.84
C MET A 1 -21.16 7.20 -2.15
N THR A 2 -19.99 6.55 -2.08
CA THR A 2 -19.23 6.09 -3.26
C THR A 2 -20.06 4.97 -3.91
N SER A 3 -20.49 5.19 -5.13
CA SER A 3 -21.43 4.30 -5.82
C SER A 3 -20.71 2.97 -6.15
N ALA A 4 -21.37 1.85 -5.86
CA ALA A 4 -20.91 0.51 -6.25
C ALA A 4 -20.50 0.40 -7.74
N GLY A 5 -21.06 1.24 -8.61
CA GLY A 5 -20.72 1.31 -10.03
C GLY A 5 -19.34 1.93 -10.35
N GLY A 6 -18.81 2.78 -9.47
CA GLY A 6 -17.48 3.39 -9.68
C GLY A 6 -16.35 2.38 -9.46
N ASN A 7 -16.44 1.59 -8.39
CA ASN A 7 -15.45 0.58 -8.05
C ASN A 7 -15.38 -0.56 -9.08
N THR A 8 -16.51 -0.95 -9.67
CA THR A 8 -16.56 -1.98 -10.71
C THR A 8 -15.79 -1.53 -11.97
N ARG A 9 -15.95 -0.29 -12.40
CA ARG A 9 -15.23 0.24 -13.57
C ARG A 9 -13.72 0.32 -13.35
N VAL A 10 -13.28 0.72 -12.15
CA VAL A 10 -11.85 0.76 -11.82
C VAL A 10 -11.26 -0.65 -11.77
N ALA A 11 -11.96 -1.62 -11.20
CA ALA A 11 -11.54 -3.01 -11.19
C ALA A 11 -11.42 -3.60 -12.60
N GLU A 12 -12.38 -3.31 -13.49
CA GLU A 12 -12.34 -3.73 -14.91
C GLU A 12 -11.15 -3.10 -15.65
N LEU A 13 -10.88 -1.81 -15.41
CA LEU A 13 -9.74 -1.12 -16.01
C LEU A 13 -8.41 -1.72 -15.52
N ILE A 14 -8.28 -1.98 -14.22
CA ILE A 14 -7.10 -2.66 -13.66
C ILE A 14 -6.93 -4.03 -14.32
N ALA A 15 -7.99 -4.83 -14.42
CA ALA A 15 -7.94 -6.17 -15.02
C ALA A 15 -7.54 -6.13 -16.51
N SER A 16 -7.96 -5.10 -17.25
CA SER A 16 -7.64 -4.96 -18.67
C SER A 16 -6.19 -4.56 -18.94
N LEU A 17 -5.54 -3.87 -18.00
CA LEU A 17 -4.17 -3.35 -18.15
C LEU A 17 -3.13 -4.20 -17.40
N ALA A 18 -3.50 -4.82 -16.27
CA ALA A 18 -2.59 -5.63 -15.48
C ALA A 18 -2.18 -6.91 -16.22
N ARG A 19 -1.00 -7.42 -15.89
CA ARG A 19 -0.47 -8.65 -16.46
C ARG A 19 -0.30 -9.72 -15.39
N ASP A 20 -0.67 -10.95 -15.71
CA ASP A 20 -0.34 -12.12 -14.91
C ASP A 20 0.95 -12.74 -15.45
N VAL A 21 1.97 -12.82 -14.60
CA VAL A 21 3.27 -13.40 -14.93
C VAL A 21 3.48 -14.63 -14.07
N ALA A 22 3.49 -15.79 -14.69
CA ALA A 22 3.77 -17.04 -14.00
C ALA A 22 5.26 -17.18 -13.67
N ASP A 23 5.56 -17.89 -12.59
CA ASP A 23 6.91 -18.26 -12.19
C ASP A 23 7.87 -17.07 -11.98
N PHE A 24 7.39 -15.95 -11.46
CA PHE A 24 8.21 -14.77 -11.16
C PHE A 24 8.03 -14.33 -9.68
N PRO A 25 9.11 -14.01 -8.95
CA PRO A 25 10.54 -14.06 -9.31
C PRO A 25 11.15 -15.48 -9.25
N LYS A 26 10.36 -16.48 -8.90
CA LYS A 26 10.78 -17.88 -8.81
C LYS A 26 9.63 -18.81 -9.23
N PRO A 27 9.94 -20.08 -9.61
CA PRO A 27 8.92 -21.05 -9.96
C PRO A 27 7.81 -21.19 -8.88
N GLY A 28 6.56 -21.31 -9.32
CA GLY A 28 5.38 -21.43 -8.48
C GLY A 28 4.76 -20.12 -8.00
N VAL A 29 5.42 -18.97 -8.20
CA VAL A 29 4.89 -17.65 -7.84
C VAL A 29 4.12 -17.05 -9.00
N GLN A 30 2.85 -16.70 -8.75
CA GLN A 30 2.04 -15.91 -9.67
C GLN A 30 2.22 -14.43 -9.33
N PHE A 31 2.79 -13.67 -10.25
CA PHE A 31 3.08 -12.26 -10.05
C PHE A 31 2.09 -11.39 -10.80
N LYS A 32 1.45 -10.47 -10.09
CA LYS A 32 0.58 -9.46 -10.69
C LYS A 32 1.41 -8.22 -11.03
N ASP A 33 1.65 -8.01 -12.32
CA ASP A 33 2.37 -6.84 -12.83
C ASP A 33 1.41 -5.69 -13.11
N LEU A 34 1.49 -4.66 -12.28
CA LEU A 34 0.70 -3.44 -12.38
C LEU A 34 1.43 -2.31 -13.14
N THR A 35 2.62 -2.57 -13.65
CA THR A 35 3.40 -1.56 -14.40
C THR A 35 2.59 -0.94 -15.55
N PRO A 36 1.83 -1.72 -16.35
CA PRO A 36 1.03 -1.13 -17.42
C PRO A 36 -0.12 -0.25 -16.89
N VAL A 37 -0.69 -0.57 -15.72
CA VAL A 37 -1.73 0.26 -15.07
C VAL A 37 -1.16 1.62 -14.70
N PHE A 38 0.06 1.64 -14.14
CA PHE A 38 0.72 2.87 -13.69
C PHE A 38 1.28 3.70 -14.85
N ALA A 39 1.65 3.05 -15.95
CA ALA A 39 2.13 3.72 -17.14
C ALA A 39 0.99 4.29 -18.03
N ASP A 40 -0.23 3.80 -17.87
CA ASP A 40 -1.41 4.34 -18.54
C ASP A 40 -1.97 5.54 -17.76
N ARG A 41 -2.15 6.67 -18.45
CA ARG A 41 -2.61 7.91 -17.82
C ARG A 41 -4.00 7.81 -17.20
N HIS A 42 -4.89 7.02 -17.81
CA HIS A 42 -6.25 6.82 -17.33
C HIS A 42 -6.29 5.78 -16.21
N GLY A 43 -5.48 4.72 -16.34
CA GLY A 43 -5.28 3.69 -15.32
C GLY A 43 -4.74 4.30 -14.03
N PHE A 44 -3.66 5.08 -14.12
CA PHE A 44 -3.05 5.72 -12.96
C PHE A 44 -3.99 6.74 -12.30
N ALA A 45 -4.66 7.59 -13.10
CA ALA A 45 -5.61 8.55 -12.57
C ALA A 45 -6.80 7.85 -11.86
N ALA A 46 -7.40 6.83 -12.49
CA ALA A 46 -8.52 6.10 -11.91
C ALA A 46 -8.15 5.41 -10.58
N VAL A 47 -6.96 4.80 -10.52
CA VAL A 47 -6.44 4.16 -9.30
C VAL A 47 -6.21 5.19 -8.20
N THR A 48 -5.53 6.30 -8.51
CA THR A 48 -5.23 7.32 -7.50
C THR A 48 -6.47 8.05 -7.02
N ASP A 49 -7.46 8.32 -7.88
CA ASP A 49 -8.72 8.93 -7.49
C ASP A 49 -9.53 8.01 -6.55
N ALA A 50 -9.67 6.73 -6.92
CA ALA A 50 -10.42 5.77 -6.12
C ALA A 50 -9.78 5.51 -4.76
N LEU A 51 -8.44 5.46 -4.68
CA LEU A 51 -7.72 5.32 -3.39
C LEU A 51 -7.75 6.61 -2.57
N ALA A 52 -7.76 7.79 -3.20
CA ALA A 52 -7.92 9.05 -2.49
C ALA A 52 -9.30 9.15 -1.82
N ASP A 53 -10.36 8.68 -2.48
CA ASP A 53 -11.70 8.60 -1.87
C ASP A 53 -11.68 7.76 -0.59
N VAL A 54 -11.00 6.61 -0.62
CA VAL A 54 -10.84 5.72 0.53
C VAL A 54 -10.00 6.35 1.64
N ALA A 55 -8.95 7.08 1.28
CA ALA A 55 -8.02 7.73 2.21
C ALA A 55 -8.50 9.12 2.68
N SER A 56 -9.75 9.49 2.35
CA SER A 56 -10.32 10.79 2.74
C SER A 56 -10.26 10.99 4.26
N GLY A 57 -9.78 12.16 4.68
CA GLY A 57 -9.61 12.50 6.09
C GLY A 57 -8.28 12.06 6.70
N ALA A 58 -7.38 11.43 5.95
CA ALA A 58 -6.02 11.17 6.41
C ALA A 58 -5.19 12.45 6.49
N ASP A 59 -4.41 12.60 7.57
CA ASP A 59 -3.45 13.69 7.73
C ASP A 59 -2.17 13.44 6.93
N LEU A 60 -1.89 12.17 6.64
CA LEU A 60 -0.69 11.73 5.94
C LEU A 60 -0.96 10.41 5.21
N VAL A 61 -0.34 10.25 4.07
CA VAL A 61 -0.33 8.98 3.32
C VAL A 61 1.06 8.34 3.48
N ALA A 62 1.12 7.04 3.78
CA ALA A 62 2.36 6.30 3.88
C ALA A 62 2.43 5.22 2.80
N GLY A 63 3.44 5.27 1.94
CA GLY A 63 3.65 4.31 0.85
C GLY A 63 4.76 3.32 1.15
N ILE A 64 4.56 2.04 0.81
CA ILE A 64 5.56 0.98 1.05
C ILE A 64 6.51 0.85 -0.16
N ASP A 65 7.80 0.66 0.14
CA ASP A 65 8.88 0.43 -0.84
C ASP A 65 8.63 -0.85 -1.65
N SER A 66 8.49 -0.74 -2.98
CA SER A 66 8.78 0.44 -3.79
C SER A 66 7.58 0.91 -4.65
N ARG A 67 6.75 0.01 -5.17
CA ARG A 67 5.64 0.37 -6.07
C ARG A 67 4.53 1.13 -5.35
N GLY A 68 4.36 0.88 -4.05
CA GLY A 68 3.48 1.66 -3.18
C GLY A 68 3.78 3.16 -3.18
N PHE A 69 5.03 3.57 -3.41
CA PHE A 69 5.41 4.99 -3.48
C PHE A 69 4.71 5.75 -4.60
N LEU A 70 4.60 5.13 -5.78
CA LEU A 70 3.99 5.77 -6.95
C LEU A 70 2.52 6.10 -6.67
N VAL A 71 1.82 5.12 -6.13
CA VAL A 71 0.39 5.24 -5.81
C VAL A 71 0.18 6.20 -4.64
N ALA A 72 0.96 6.04 -3.57
CA ALA A 72 0.87 6.90 -2.38
C ALA A 72 1.12 8.38 -2.71
N ALA A 73 2.12 8.69 -3.56
CA ALA A 73 2.38 10.05 -4.00
C ALA A 73 1.21 10.63 -4.81
N GLY A 74 0.62 9.84 -5.71
CA GLY A 74 -0.58 10.24 -6.45
C GLY A 74 -1.77 10.53 -5.53
N VAL A 75 -2.03 9.65 -4.57
CA VAL A 75 -3.10 9.80 -3.58
C VAL A 75 -2.87 11.03 -2.69
N ALA A 76 -1.66 11.20 -2.16
CA ALA A 76 -1.32 12.35 -1.32
C ALA A 76 -1.53 13.68 -2.07
N THR A 77 -1.12 13.74 -3.34
CA THR A 77 -1.34 14.92 -4.19
C THR A 77 -2.84 15.22 -4.38
N ARG A 78 -3.66 14.18 -4.57
CA ARG A 78 -5.13 14.34 -4.72
C ARG A 78 -5.79 14.83 -3.44
N LEU A 79 -5.31 14.38 -2.28
CA LEU A 79 -5.82 14.78 -0.96
C LEU A 79 -5.27 16.13 -0.49
N GLY A 80 -4.20 16.64 -1.09
CA GLY A 80 -3.47 17.80 -0.59
C GLY A 80 -2.72 17.54 0.71
N THR A 81 -2.31 16.29 0.96
CA THR A 81 -1.54 15.85 2.13
C THR A 81 -0.07 15.63 1.79
N GLY A 82 0.76 15.36 2.82
CA GLY A 82 2.11 14.84 2.62
C GLY A 82 2.12 13.34 2.31
N VAL A 83 3.29 12.84 1.90
CA VAL A 83 3.56 11.41 1.72
C VAL A 83 4.80 10.99 2.50
N LEU A 84 4.69 9.89 3.25
CA LEU A 84 5.81 9.25 3.94
C LEU A 84 6.23 7.99 3.19
N ALA A 85 7.52 7.88 2.89
CA ALA A 85 8.09 6.67 2.32
C ALA A 85 8.50 5.70 3.43
N ILE A 86 7.87 4.52 3.47
CA ILE A 86 8.29 3.39 4.31
C ILE A 86 9.29 2.57 3.50
N ARG A 87 10.55 2.52 3.95
CA ARG A 87 11.67 2.04 3.16
C ARG A 87 12.16 0.66 3.58
N LYS A 88 12.78 -0.04 2.65
CA LYS A 88 13.63 -1.20 2.95
C LYS A 88 14.92 -0.74 3.64
N PRO A 89 15.61 -1.63 4.39
CA PRO A 89 16.76 -1.24 5.22
C PRO A 89 17.88 -0.60 4.43
N GLY A 90 18.56 0.34 5.11
CA GLY A 90 19.70 1.05 4.55
C GLY A 90 19.40 2.06 3.45
N LYS A 91 18.14 2.50 3.34
CA LYS A 91 17.69 3.50 2.36
C LYS A 91 17.40 4.87 2.99
N LEU A 92 17.48 4.95 4.31
CA LEU A 92 17.28 6.18 5.08
C LEU A 92 18.53 6.53 5.86
N PRO A 93 18.84 7.84 6.04
CA PRO A 93 19.86 8.24 6.97
C PRO A 93 19.43 7.92 8.41
N PRO A 94 20.37 7.53 9.32
CA PRO A 94 20.06 7.34 10.72
C PRO A 94 19.76 8.70 11.42
N PRO A 95 18.97 8.68 12.53
CA PRO A 95 18.36 7.50 13.16
C PRO A 95 17.08 7.03 12.47
N VAL A 96 16.83 5.73 12.51
CA VAL A 96 15.63 5.12 11.96
C VAL A 96 14.88 4.30 12.99
N LEU A 97 13.56 4.21 12.85
CA LEU A 97 12.73 3.18 13.46
C LEU A 97 12.61 2.03 12.48
N ALA A 98 12.78 0.81 12.96
CA ALA A 98 12.74 -0.39 12.15
C ALA A 98 11.72 -1.41 12.69
N GLU A 99 11.04 -2.11 11.80
CA GLU A 99 10.13 -3.20 12.11
C GLU A 99 10.47 -4.42 11.28
N ARG A 100 10.73 -5.55 11.95
CA ARG A 100 10.96 -6.84 11.31
C ARG A 100 9.66 -7.59 11.12
N TYR A 101 9.53 -8.28 10.00
CA TYR A 101 8.41 -9.15 9.74
C TYR A 101 8.85 -10.40 8.98
N ASP A 102 8.08 -11.48 9.16
CA ASP A 102 8.37 -12.74 8.52
C ASP A 102 7.73 -12.79 7.12
N LEU A 103 8.46 -13.39 6.20
CA LEU A 103 8.00 -13.78 4.87
C LEU A 103 7.83 -15.29 4.85
N GLU A 104 7.16 -15.80 3.82
CA GLU A 104 7.07 -17.25 3.60
C GLU A 104 8.44 -17.93 3.61
N TYR A 105 9.48 -17.22 3.13
CA TYR A 105 10.87 -17.69 3.14
C TYR A 105 11.79 -16.57 3.65
N GLY A 106 12.05 -16.58 4.96
CA GLY A 106 12.94 -15.61 5.60
C GLY A 106 12.23 -14.47 6.31
N SER A 107 12.93 -13.38 6.52
CA SER A 107 12.38 -12.18 7.14
C SER A 107 12.78 -10.93 6.37
N ALA A 108 12.00 -9.87 6.50
CA ALA A 108 12.29 -8.56 5.94
C ALA A 108 12.19 -7.48 7.02
N ILE A 109 12.66 -6.29 6.71
CA ILE A 109 12.61 -5.13 7.60
C ILE A 109 12.06 -3.95 6.81
N LEU A 110 11.24 -3.14 7.48
CA LEU A 110 10.83 -1.82 7.01
C LEU A 110 11.35 -0.75 7.97
N GLU A 111 11.66 0.42 7.44
CA GLU A 111 12.23 1.54 8.17
C GLU A 111 11.47 2.83 7.85
N ILE A 112 11.36 3.70 8.87
CA ILE A 112 10.97 5.11 8.73
C ILE A 112 11.98 5.98 9.49
N PRO A 113 12.10 7.30 9.18
CA PRO A 113 12.88 8.21 10.02
C PRO A 113 12.41 8.18 11.46
N ALA A 114 13.35 8.14 12.41
CA ALA A 114 13.03 8.19 13.84
C ALA A 114 12.78 9.62 14.33
N ASP A 115 13.22 10.62 13.57
CA ASP A 115 13.08 12.03 13.87
C ASP A 115 12.75 12.85 12.59
N GLY A 116 12.56 14.16 12.76
CA GLY A 116 12.29 15.07 11.65
C GLY A 116 10.86 15.02 11.09
N ILE A 117 10.02 14.07 11.54
CA ILE A 117 8.62 13.97 11.15
C ILE A 117 7.79 13.74 12.40
N ASP A 118 6.90 14.66 12.72
CA ASP A 118 5.95 14.48 13.80
C ASP A 118 4.78 13.61 13.32
N LEU A 119 4.69 12.38 13.86
CA LEU A 119 3.64 11.43 13.58
C LEU A 119 2.62 11.29 14.72
N ALA A 120 2.88 11.92 15.86
CA ALA A 120 2.07 11.76 17.06
C ALA A 120 0.61 12.18 16.81
N GLY A 121 -0.31 11.22 16.98
CA GLY A 121 -1.75 11.43 16.83
C GLY A 121 -2.25 11.64 15.40
N ARG A 122 -1.37 11.62 14.39
CA ARG A 122 -1.80 11.79 12.99
C ARG A 122 -2.54 10.57 12.47
N ALA A 123 -3.65 10.82 11.78
CA ALA A 123 -4.38 9.79 11.04
C ALA A 123 -3.60 9.45 9.74
N VAL A 124 -3.16 8.21 9.63
CA VAL A 124 -2.33 7.74 8.51
C VAL A 124 -3.01 6.59 7.78
N VAL A 125 -3.05 6.67 6.45
CA VAL A 125 -3.43 5.55 5.59
C VAL A 125 -2.19 4.94 4.95
N VAL A 126 -2.03 3.62 5.10
CA VAL A 126 -0.95 2.85 4.46
C VAL A 126 -1.37 2.47 3.05
N ILE A 127 -0.52 2.76 2.06
CA ILE A 127 -0.76 2.43 0.66
C ILE A 127 0.30 1.50 0.13
N ASP A 128 -0.14 0.43 -0.52
CA ASP A 128 0.70 -0.42 -1.34
C ASP A 128 0.00 -0.77 -2.66
N ASP A 129 0.71 -1.38 -3.58
CA ASP A 129 0.12 -1.81 -4.85
C ASP A 129 -0.60 -3.16 -4.74
N VAL A 130 -0.05 -4.11 -3.98
CA VAL A 130 -0.60 -5.46 -3.83
C VAL A 130 -0.64 -5.90 -2.37
N LEU A 131 -1.80 -6.35 -1.91
CA LEU A 131 -1.93 -7.11 -0.69
C LEU A 131 -1.85 -8.61 -1.01
N ALA A 132 -0.77 -9.24 -0.58
CA ALA A 132 -0.58 -10.69 -0.67
C ALA A 132 -0.83 -11.36 0.70
N THR A 133 0.21 -11.66 1.45
CA THR A 133 0.10 -12.30 2.78
C THR A 133 -0.13 -11.32 3.93
N GLY A 134 -0.07 -10.02 3.69
CA GLY A 134 -0.26 -8.98 4.71
C GLY A 134 0.99 -8.60 5.50
N GLY A 135 2.10 -9.32 5.36
CA GLY A 135 3.32 -9.09 6.15
C GLY A 135 3.84 -7.65 6.08
N SER A 136 3.98 -7.09 4.87
CA SER A 136 4.48 -5.72 4.67
C SER A 136 3.52 -4.68 5.23
N ILE A 137 2.22 -4.82 4.97
CA ILE A 137 1.20 -3.88 5.48
C ILE A 137 1.12 -3.93 7.01
N GLY A 138 1.12 -5.13 7.59
CA GLY A 138 1.11 -5.29 9.05
C GLY A 138 2.36 -4.71 9.71
N ALA A 139 3.54 -4.92 9.11
CA ALA A 139 4.79 -4.32 9.60
C ALA A 139 4.77 -2.79 9.48
N ALA A 140 4.28 -2.25 8.37
CA ALA A 140 4.14 -0.82 8.17
C ALA A 140 3.19 -0.18 9.21
N ALA A 141 2.06 -0.82 9.48
CA ALA A 141 1.11 -0.34 10.49
C ALA A 141 1.75 -0.31 11.89
N ARG A 142 2.35 -1.41 12.32
CA ARG A 142 3.04 -1.46 13.64
C ARG A 142 4.16 -0.43 13.75
N LEU A 143 4.92 -0.22 12.67
CA LEU A 143 6.01 0.75 12.64
C LEU A 143 5.50 2.18 12.83
N LEU A 144 4.43 2.56 12.14
CA LEU A 144 3.79 3.86 12.25
C LEU A 144 3.15 4.07 13.64
N GLU A 145 2.47 3.06 14.17
CA GLU A 145 1.87 3.11 15.51
C GLU A 145 2.92 3.27 16.60
N ARG A 146 4.06 2.59 16.51
CA ARG A 146 5.21 2.79 17.39
C ARG A 146 5.79 4.20 17.32
N ALA A 147 5.65 4.86 16.18
CA ALA A 147 6.03 6.26 16.00
C ALA A 147 4.94 7.25 16.48
N GLY A 148 3.84 6.75 17.03
CA GLY A 148 2.75 7.55 17.60
C GLY A 148 1.63 7.90 16.63
N ALA A 149 1.65 7.41 15.39
CA ALA A 149 0.57 7.61 14.44
C ALA A 149 -0.65 6.74 14.79
N HIS A 150 -1.80 7.15 14.29
CA HIS A 150 -3.01 6.35 14.26
C HIS A 150 -3.24 5.83 12.82
N VAL A 151 -2.99 4.53 12.59
CA VAL A 151 -3.21 3.92 11.28
C VAL A 151 -4.69 3.61 11.11
N THR A 152 -5.36 4.33 10.23
CA THR A 152 -6.82 4.25 10.06
C THR A 152 -7.26 3.17 9.08
N ALA A 153 -6.45 2.89 8.07
CA ALA A 153 -6.71 1.86 7.07
C ALA A 153 -5.44 1.50 6.28
N ALA A 154 -5.51 0.38 5.59
CA ALA A 154 -4.65 0.06 4.46
C ALA A 154 -5.46 0.13 3.16
N ALA A 155 -4.85 0.65 2.09
CA ALA A 155 -5.49 0.74 0.79
C ALA A 155 -4.54 0.23 -0.30
N VAL A 156 -5.03 -0.66 -1.16
CA VAL A 156 -4.24 -1.34 -2.17
C VAL A 156 -4.95 -1.38 -3.52
N VAL A 157 -4.16 -1.47 -4.59
CA VAL A 157 -4.72 -1.59 -5.94
C VAL A 157 -5.32 -2.98 -6.14
N VAL A 158 -4.58 -4.03 -5.77
CA VAL A 158 -5.00 -5.43 -5.91
C VAL A 158 -4.83 -6.19 -4.61
N GLU A 159 -5.82 -7.02 -4.27
CA GLU A 159 -5.77 -8.01 -3.20
C GLU A 159 -5.75 -9.42 -3.79
N LEU A 160 -4.75 -10.21 -3.43
CA LEU A 160 -4.65 -11.62 -3.75
C LEU A 160 -5.36 -12.44 -2.66
N VAL A 161 -6.66 -12.68 -2.84
CA VAL A 161 -7.56 -13.22 -1.79
C VAL A 161 -7.07 -14.57 -1.25
N GLY A 162 -6.55 -15.42 -2.12
CA GLY A 162 -6.07 -16.76 -1.74
C GLY A 162 -4.89 -16.79 -0.77
N LEU A 163 -4.26 -15.63 -0.49
CA LEU A 163 -3.09 -15.53 0.40
C LEU A 163 -3.42 -15.03 1.82
N GLY A 164 -4.68 -14.74 2.12
CA GLY A 164 -5.15 -14.44 3.48
C GLY A 164 -4.61 -13.13 4.08
N GLY A 165 -4.14 -12.20 3.26
CA GLY A 165 -3.49 -10.99 3.76
C GLY A 165 -4.40 -10.07 4.55
N ARG A 166 -5.69 -10.00 4.19
CA ARG A 166 -6.69 -9.21 4.91
C ARG A 166 -6.89 -9.71 6.35
N GLU A 167 -7.00 -11.01 6.49
CA GLU A 167 -7.14 -11.68 7.80
C GLU A 167 -5.87 -11.50 8.65
N ALA A 168 -4.71 -11.55 8.02
CA ALA A 168 -3.42 -11.38 8.71
C ALA A 168 -3.21 -9.98 9.27
N VAL A 169 -3.80 -8.96 8.68
CA VAL A 169 -3.68 -7.58 9.17
C VAL A 169 -4.87 -7.11 10.03
N ALA A 170 -5.85 -7.98 10.27
CA ALA A 170 -6.99 -7.64 11.12
C ALA A 170 -6.52 -7.23 12.55
N PRO A 171 -7.13 -6.24 13.20
CA PRO A 171 -8.39 -5.56 12.83
C PRO A 171 -8.25 -4.34 11.90
N LEU A 172 -7.07 -4.09 11.31
CA LEU A 172 -6.88 -2.95 10.41
C LEU A 172 -7.83 -3.04 9.20
N PRO A 173 -8.66 -2.03 8.95
CA PRO A 173 -9.50 -2.00 7.75
C PRO A 173 -8.66 -2.03 6.49
N VAL A 174 -9.05 -2.89 5.53
CA VAL A 174 -8.38 -2.98 4.23
C VAL A 174 -9.37 -2.63 3.12
N HIS A 175 -8.93 -1.76 2.23
CA HIS A 175 -9.64 -1.39 1.02
C HIS A 175 -8.83 -1.82 -0.20
N SER A 176 -9.44 -2.58 -1.10
CA SER A 176 -8.82 -3.03 -2.34
C SER A 176 -9.69 -2.62 -3.53
N LEU A 177 -9.07 -2.11 -4.60
CA LEU A 177 -9.80 -1.71 -5.81
C LEU A 177 -10.16 -2.91 -6.68
N SER A 178 -9.34 -3.94 -6.66
CA SER A 178 -9.56 -5.21 -7.35
C SER A 178 -9.20 -6.38 -6.43
N ARG A 179 -9.92 -7.49 -6.57
CA ARG A 179 -9.69 -8.73 -5.81
C ARG A 179 -9.57 -9.90 -6.79
N THR A 180 -8.53 -10.69 -6.66
CA THR A 180 -8.25 -11.83 -7.55
C THR A 180 -7.87 -13.08 -6.75
#